data_0ead2c0a23546a5272deab787c83bb64
#
_entry.id   0ead2c0a23546a5272deab787c83bb64
#
_cell.length_a   1.000
_cell.length_b   1.000
_cell.length_c   1.000
_cell.angle_alpha   90.00
_cell.angle_beta   90.00
_cell.angle_gamma   90.00
#
_symmetry.space_group_name_H-M   'P 1'
#
loop_
_entity.id
_entity.type
_entity.pdbx_description
1 polymer ?
#
loop_
_entity_poly.entity_id
_entity_poly.type
_entity_poly.pdbx_seq_one_letter_code
_entity_poly.pdbx_strand_id
1 'polypeptide(L)'
;PARTGRNAIGGMNGLPHFTPKVKRVIYLFQSGGPAQMDMFDYKPALAKRFGEEVPESIYPAERKTTMTSGQKSFPCAPTGLKFSQHGQAGTWLSEPLKHLAKQIDDVCVIKSMFTEAINHDPAATLFQTGSVIPGRPSMGAWVSYGLGSENANLPAFVAMTSNGTAKQGQPLYDRLWGAGFLPGRFQGVKFRGQGDPILDLYNPAGVTRAQRRRMLDALNKLNQDQASRFNDPAIATRIAQYELAFRMQMSVPELIDTKSEPKSVLDMYGPDATKPGRYAYNCLLARRLAERGVRFIQLYHRGWDAHGNAPKGVAAQCRDTDQSTAALLRDLKQRGMLDDTLVVWGGEFGRTIYCQGKLTKQNYGRDHHPNCFTYWLAGGGVKGGITYGETDDYSVNVTEKPVHVHDLQATILHQLGIHHERLTYRYQGRYFRLTDVHGKVVKDVLS
;
A
#
# COMPACT_ATOMS: atom_id res chain seq x y z
N PRO A 1 -11.24 21.44 -23.34
CA PRO A 1 -11.85 21.68 -22.07
C PRO A 1 -12.14 20.34 -21.42
N ALA A 2 -11.35 20.01 -20.37
CA ALA A 2 -11.54 18.79 -19.60
C ALA A 2 -12.93 18.85 -18.97
N ARG A 3 -13.77 17.84 -19.21
CA ARG A 3 -15.01 17.63 -18.46
C ARG A 3 -14.63 17.39 -17.01
N THR A 4 -14.76 18.41 -16.19
CA THR A 4 -14.70 18.30 -14.73
C THR A 4 -15.73 17.23 -14.32
N GLY A 5 -15.26 16.16 -13.70
CA GLY A 5 -16.12 15.08 -13.19
C GLY A 5 -17.17 15.68 -12.25
N ARG A 6 -18.43 15.55 -12.61
CA ARG A 6 -19.57 16.26 -12.01
C ARG A 6 -19.98 15.79 -10.61
N ASN A 7 -19.21 14.93 -9.92
CA ASN A 7 -19.69 14.33 -8.67
C ASN A 7 -18.64 14.22 -7.54
N ALA A 8 -17.47 14.87 -7.63
CA ALA A 8 -16.51 14.83 -6.53
C ALA A 8 -16.97 15.69 -5.35
N ILE A 9 -17.10 15.08 -4.17
CA ILE A 9 -17.53 15.75 -2.93
C ILE A 9 -16.27 16.16 -2.16
N GLY A 10 -16.07 17.46 -1.96
CA GLY A 10 -15.08 18.00 -1.01
C GLY A 10 -13.63 18.04 -1.48
N GLY A 11 -13.34 17.93 -2.78
CA GLY A 11 -12.01 18.14 -3.35
C GLY A 11 -11.67 19.62 -3.54
N MET A 12 -10.42 19.91 -3.93
CA MET A 12 -9.96 21.26 -4.25
C MET A 12 -10.47 21.71 -5.63
N ASN A 13 -10.77 22.99 -5.76
CA ASN A 13 -11.06 23.59 -7.05
C ASN A 13 -9.84 23.53 -7.97
N GLY A 14 -10.05 23.23 -9.25
CA GLY A 14 -8.99 23.13 -10.26
C GLY A 14 -8.25 21.80 -10.27
N LEU A 15 -8.73 20.79 -9.55
CA LEU A 15 -8.25 19.41 -9.62
C LEU A 15 -9.28 18.48 -10.30
N PRO A 16 -8.82 17.49 -11.08
CA PRO A 16 -7.42 17.18 -11.41
C PRO A 16 -6.77 18.24 -12.32
N HIS A 17 -5.43 18.36 -12.24
CA HIS A 17 -4.67 19.34 -13.04
C HIS A 17 -4.65 19.00 -14.53
N PHE A 18 -4.78 17.72 -14.86
CA PHE A 18 -4.86 17.17 -16.21
C PHE A 18 -5.70 15.89 -16.19
N THR A 19 -6.01 15.34 -17.34
CA THR A 19 -6.86 14.15 -17.45
C THR A 19 -6.21 12.97 -16.73
N PRO A 20 -6.84 12.42 -15.66
CA PRO A 20 -6.31 11.28 -14.94
C PRO A 20 -6.36 10.01 -15.79
N LYS A 21 -5.37 9.16 -15.62
CA LYS A 21 -5.37 7.81 -16.19
C LYS A 21 -6.15 6.83 -15.30
N VAL A 22 -6.16 7.09 -13.99
CA VAL A 22 -6.90 6.28 -13.02
C VAL A 22 -7.87 7.11 -12.20
N LYS A 23 -8.96 6.49 -11.77
CA LYS A 23 -9.95 7.05 -10.86
C LYS A 23 -9.60 6.71 -9.41
N ARG A 24 -8.93 5.56 -9.20
CA ARG A 24 -8.69 5.00 -7.86
C ARG A 24 -7.37 4.24 -7.75
N VAL A 25 -6.93 4.09 -6.52
CA VAL A 25 -5.70 3.35 -6.16
C VAL A 25 -6.05 2.26 -5.14
N ILE A 26 -5.56 1.05 -5.37
CA ILE A 26 -5.51 -0.04 -4.39
C ILE A 26 -4.04 -0.29 -4.06
N TYR A 27 -3.63 0.00 -2.84
CA TYR A 27 -2.25 -0.13 -2.39
C TYR A 27 -2.09 -1.31 -1.44
N LEU A 28 -1.40 -2.35 -1.88
CA LEU A 28 -1.11 -3.59 -1.17
C LEU A 28 0.24 -3.47 -0.46
N PHE A 29 0.26 -2.86 0.72
CA PHE A 29 1.48 -2.64 1.48
C PHE A 29 1.86 -3.88 2.29
N GLN A 30 3.02 -4.45 2.00
CA GLN A 30 3.56 -5.68 2.58
C GLN A 30 4.53 -5.35 3.71
N SER A 31 4.00 -5.11 4.91
CA SER A 31 4.78 -4.63 6.06
C SER A 31 5.74 -5.69 6.59
N GLY A 32 7.00 -5.31 6.70
CA GLY A 32 8.10 -6.16 7.13
C GLY A 32 9.21 -6.33 6.09
N GLY A 33 9.15 -5.68 4.94
CA GLY A 33 10.20 -5.70 3.91
C GLY A 33 10.33 -7.06 3.20
N PRO A 34 9.51 -7.31 2.15
CA PRO A 34 9.62 -8.50 1.32
C PRO A 34 11.03 -8.67 0.71
N ALA A 35 11.59 -9.88 0.80
CA ALA A 35 12.94 -10.15 0.31
C ALA A 35 12.95 -10.18 -1.23
N GLN A 36 13.51 -9.16 -1.87
CA GLN A 36 13.54 -9.01 -3.33
C GLN A 36 14.21 -10.19 -4.02
N MET A 37 15.36 -10.69 -3.49
CA MET A 37 16.09 -11.79 -4.08
C MET A 37 15.40 -13.16 -3.90
N ASP A 38 14.46 -13.28 -2.98
CA ASP A 38 13.69 -14.52 -2.79
C ASP A 38 12.39 -14.53 -3.63
N MET A 39 12.05 -13.42 -4.30
CA MET A 39 10.76 -13.30 -4.98
C MET A 39 10.87 -12.85 -6.45
N PHE A 40 11.66 -11.81 -6.75
CA PHE A 40 11.65 -11.13 -8.06
C PHE A 40 13.03 -10.90 -8.66
N ASP A 41 14.06 -10.71 -7.84
CA ASP A 41 15.40 -10.33 -8.29
C ASP A 41 16.33 -11.54 -8.32
N TYR A 42 16.17 -12.40 -9.33
CA TYR A 42 16.90 -13.64 -9.48
C TYR A 42 18.36 -13.43 -9.88
N LYS A 43 19.29 -13.91 -9.07
CA LYS A 43 20.75 -13.83 -9.28
C LYS A 43 21.36 -15.24 -9.28
N PRO A 44 21.31 -15.98 -10.42
CA PRO A 44 21.73 -17.39 -10.47
C PRO A 44 23.19 -17.60 -10.12
N ALA A 45 24.08 -16.65 -10.41
CA ALA A 45 25.51 -16.74 -10.08
C ALA A 45 25.77 -16.84 -8.58
N LEU A 46 24.88 -16.28 -7.74
CA LEU A 46 25.01 -16.31 -6.28
C LEU A 46 24.90 -17.72 -5.69
N ALA A 47 24.26 -18.66 -6.37
CA ALA A 47 24.16 -20.04 -5.90
C ALA A 47 25.53 -20.68 -5.62
N LYS A 48 26.56 -20.30 -6.38
CA LYS A 48 27.94 -20.76 -6.21
C LYS A 48 28.67 -20.08 -5.05
N ARG A 49 28.13 -18.98 -4.53
CA ARG A 49 28.73 -18.15 -3.47
C ARG A 49 28.15 -18.44 -2.08
N PHE A 50 27.41 -19.52 -1.91
CA PHE A 50 26.83 -19.89 -0.63
C PHE A 50 27.88 -20.02 0.46
N GLY A 51 27.78 -19.20 1.51
CA GLY A 51 28.69 -19.19 2.64
C GLY A 51 29.98 -18.39 2.44
N GLU A 52 30.24 -17.83 1.24
CA GLU A 52 31.32 -16.88 1.02
C GLU A 52 30.99 -15.53 1.68
N GLU A 53 31.99 -14.85 2.22
CA GLU A 53 31.81 -13.49 2.72
C GLU A 53 31.37 -12.55 1.60
N VAL A 54 30.34 -11.75 1.87
CA VAL A 54 29.94 -10.69 0.93
C VAL A 54 31.06 -9.63 0.91
N PRO A 55 31.61 -9.31 -0.27
CA PRO A 55 32.73 -8.36 -0.36
C PRO A 55 32.36 -7.01 0.25
N GLU A 56 33.31 -6.42 1.00
CA GLU A 56 33.11 -5.09 1.61
C GLU A 56 32.89 -3.98 0.56
N SER A 57 33.45 -4.15 -0.63
CA SER A 57 33.21 -3.26 -1.79
C SER A 57 31.74 -3.27 -2.25
N ILE A 58 31.02 -4.34 -2.00
CA ILE A 58 29.58 -4.49 -2.33
C ILE A 58 28.71 -4.03 -1.15
N TYR A 59 29.07 -4.46 0.08
CA TYR A 59 28.33 -4.13 1.28
C TYR A 59 29.25 -3.58 2.38
N PRO A 60 29.56 -2.28 2.35
CA PRO A 60 30.47 -1.66 3.31
C PRO A 60 29.97 -1.72 4.76
N ALA A 61 30.90 -1.67 5.70
CA ALA A 61 30.63 -1.82 7.13
C ALA A 61 29.62 -0.80 7.68
N GLU A 62 29.69 0.45 7.23
CA GLU A 62 28.80 1.54 7.64
C GLU A 62 27.34 1.37 7.21
N ARG A 63 27.06 0.45 6.28
CA ARG A 63 25.70 0.09 5.85
C ARG A 63 25.07 -1.01 6.70
N LYS A 64 25.82 -1.62 7.61
CA LYS A 64 25.33 -2.70 8.48
C LYS A 64 24.41 -2.11 9.57
N THR A 65 23.32 -2.79 9.85
CA THR A 65 22.37 -2.33 10.87
C THR A 65 22.93 -2.60 12.28
N THR A 66 22.32 -1.94 13.28
CA THR A 66 22.62 -2.22 14.70
C THR A 66 22.26 -3.65 15.10
N MET A 67 21.32 -4.32 14.39
CA MET A 67 20.90 -5.69 14.65
C MET A 67 22.00 -6.71 14.32
N THR A 68 22.90 -6.38 13.40
CA THR A 68 24.03 -7.22 13.00
C THR A 68 25.38 -6.65 13.43
N SER A 69 25.41 -5.57 14.23
CA SER A 69 26.65 -4.91 14.69
C SER A 69 27.60 -5.82 15.48
N GLY A 70 27.07 -6.83 16.18
CA GLY A 70 27.87 -7.84 16.89
C GLY A 70 28.26 -9.05 16.05
N GLN A 71 27.84 -9.12 14.79
CA GLN A 71 28.14 -10.25 13.90
C GLN A 71 29.52 -10.05 13.25
N LYS A 72 30.38 -11.09 13.34
CA LYS A 72 31.75 -11.02 12.85
C LYS A 72 31.90 -11.46 11.39
N SER A 73 30.93 -12.19 10.84
CA SER A 73 30.95 -12.76 9.51
C SER A 73 29.62 -12.50 8.82
N PHE A 74 29.65 -12.14 7.55
CA PHE A 74 28.49 -11.78 6.73
C PHE A 74 28.39 -12.68 5.49
N PRO A 75 28.19 -14.00 5.70
CA PRO A 75 28.20 -14.96 4.61
C PRO A 75 27.01 -14.78 3.68
N CYS A 76 27.28 -14.90 2.39
CA CYS A 76 26.27 -14.87 1.34
C CYS A 76 25.26 -15.99 1.52
N ALA A 77 23.98 -15.62 1.54
CA ALA A 77 22.84 -16.54 1.64
C ALA A 77 21.96 -16.42 0.38
N PRO A 78 22.34 -17.06 -0.73
CA PRO A 78 21.53 -17.11 -1.93
C PRO A 78 20.15 -17.69 -1.64
N THR A 79 19.17 -17.33 -2.46
CA THR A 79 17.84 -17.91 -2.32
C THR A 79 17.84 -19.43 -2.49
N GLY A 80 17.10 -20.12 -1.63
CA GLY A 80 16.84 -21.56 -1.77
C GLY A 80 15.60 -21.87 -2.61
N LEU A 81 14.86 -20.84 -3.07
CA LEU A 81 13.65 -20.99 -3.85
C LEU A 81 13.99 -21.13 -5.34
N LYS A 82 13.19 -21.94 -6.05
CA LYS A 82 13.34 -22.09 -7.50
C LYS A 82 12.72 -20.90 -8.22
N PHE A 83 13.34 -20.51 -9.30
CA PHE A 83 12.86 -19.45 -10.18
C PHE A 83 12.56 -19.99 -11.57
N SER A 84 11.57 -19.38 -12.23
CA SER A 84 11.25 -19.61 -13.64
C SER A 84 10.80 -18.32 -14.30
N GLN A 85 10.91 -18.30 -15.62
CA GLN A 85 10.45 -17.17 -16.42
C GLN A 85 8.97 -17.31 -16.74
N HIS A 86 8.23 -16.20 -16.68
CA HIS A 86 6.80 -16.14 -16.91
C HIS A 86 6.43 -14.95 -17.78
N GLY A 87 5.25 -15.05 -18.43
CA GLY A 87 4.74 -14.02 -19.33
C GLY A 87 5.52 -13.92 -20.64
N GLN A 88 5.10 -12.99 -21.49
CA GLN A 88 5.68 -12.79 -22.83
C GLN A 88 7.10 -12.21 -22.75
N ALA A 89 7.37 -11.38 -21.72
CA ALA A 89 8.69 -10.77 -21.50
C ALA A 89 9.68 -11.67 -20.74
N GLY A 90 9.27 -12.84 -20.30
CA GLY A 90 10.13 -13.76 -19.55
C GLY A 90 10.54 -13.26 -18.17
N THR A 91 9.65 -12.60 -17.45
CA THR A 91 9.90 -12.08 -16.11
C THR A 91 10.20 -13.20 -15.11
N TRP A 92 11.32 -13.08 -14.38
CA TRP A 92 11.72 -14.04 -13.37
C TRP A 92 10.86 -13.92 -12.11
N LEU A 93 10.24 -15.02 -11.69
CA LEU A 93 9.49 -15.13 -10.44
C LEU A 93 9.87 -16.42 -9.71
N SER A 94 9.88 -16.35 -8.38
CA SER A 94 10.09 -17.55 -7.55
C SER A 94 8.82 -18.41 -7.48
N GLU A 95 9.01 -19.72 -7.28
CA GLU A 95 7.95 -20.73 -7.26
C GLU A 95 6.75 -20.44 -6.31
N PRO A 96 6.90 -19.74 -5.17
CA PRO A 96 5.76 -19.39 -4.34
C PRO A 96 4.79 -18.37 -4.96
N LEU A 97 5.19 -17.65 -6.02
CA LEU A 97 4.37 -16.64 -6.73
C LEU A 97 3.63 -17.25 -7.95
N LYS A 98 3.14 -18.47 -7.82
CA LYS A 98 2.52 -19.24 -8.92
C LYS A 98 1.23 -18.66 -9.46
N HIS A 99 0.50 -17.86 -8.69
CA HIS A 99 -0.74 -17.22 -9.13
C HIS A 99 -0.45 -15.87 -9.79
N LEU A 100 0.43 -15.05 -9.21
CA LEU A 100 0.88 -13.80 -9.81
C LEU A 100 1.56 -14.06 -11.18
N ALA A 101 2.30 -15.15 -11.30
CA ALA A 101 2.93 -15.60 -12.55
C ALA A 101 1.94 -15.67 -13.74
N LYS A 102 0.66 -15.96 -13.48
CA LYS A 102 -0.40 -16.01 -14.50
C LYS A 102 -0.95 -14.65 -14.87
N GLN A 103 -0.59 -13.61 -14.15
CA GLN A 103 -1.02 -12.22 -14.36
C GLN A 103 0.17 -11.31 -14.68
N ILE A 104 1.36 -11.86 -14.87
CA ILE A 104 2.61 -11.07 -14.95
C ILE A 104 2.65 -10.14 -16.17
N ASP A 105 1.93 -10.47 -17.24
CA ASP A 105 1.84 -9.62 -18.42
C ASP A 105 1.02 -8.33 -18.19
N ASP A 106 0.26 -8.26 -17.09
CA ASP A 106 -0.44 -7.06 -16.65
C ASP A 106 0.36 -6.23 -15.63
N VAL A 107 1.57 -6.67 -15.28
CA VAL A 107 2.38 -6.14 -14.16
C VAL A 107 3.67 -5.50 -14.67
N CYS A 108 3.99 -4.30 -14.15
CA CYS A 108 5.30 -3.67 -14.27
C CYS A 108 6.09 -3.94 -12.98
N VAL A 109 7.15 -4.72 -13.06
CA VAL A 109 8.04 -5.02 -11.92
C VAL A 109 9.17 -4.01 -11.87
N ILE A 110 9.29 -3.25 -10.79
CA ILE A 110 10.34 -2.25 -10.54
C ILE A 110 11.33 -2.83 -9.55
N LYS A 111 12.53 -3.23 -10.00
CA LYS A 111 13.58 -3.82 -9.14
C LYS A 111 14.47 -2.78 -8.46
N SER A 112 14.43 -1.56 -8.93
CA SER A 112 15.35 -0.49 -8.59
C SER A 112 14.82 0.51 -7.56
N MET A 113 13.86 0.11 -6.73
CA MET A 113 13.41 0.95 -5.62
C MET A 113 14.53 1.07 -4.57
N PHE A 114 14.65 2.27 -3.98
CA PHE A 114 15.57 2.51 -2.84
C PHE A 114 14.99 3.56 -1.89
N THR A 115 15.52 3.58 -0.65
CA THR A 115 15.12 4.50 0.42
C THR A 115 16.31 4.79 1.33
N GLU A 116 16.24 5.88 2.10
CA GLU A 116 17.22 6.19 3.16
C GLU A 116 16.87 5.55 4.50
N ALA A 117 15.63 5.09 4.68
CA ALA A 117 15.17 4.56 5.96
C ALA A 117 15.40 3.05 6.08
N ILE A 118 16.06 2.62 7.16
CA ILE A 118 16.44 1.22 7.40
C ILE A 118 15.63 0.54 8.51
N ASN A 119 14.84 1.30 9.27
CA ASN A 119 13.96 0.76 10.31
C ASN A 119 12.50 0.83 9.88
N HIS A 120 11.69 -0.15 10.26
CA HIS A 120 10.31 -0.31 9.81
C HIS A 120 9.44 0.92 10.02
N ASP A 121 9.46 1.50 11.22
CA ASP A 121 8.58 2.62 11.54
C ASP A 121 8.86 3.88 10.72
N PRO A 122 10.10 4.42 10.68
CA PRO A 122 10.41 5.57 9.83
C PRO A 122 10.27 5.25 8.33
N ALA A 123 10.61 4.03 7.89
CA ALA A 123 10.48 3.63 6.49
C ALA A 123 9.01 3.55 6.06
N ALA A 124 8.15 2.86 6.82
CA ALA A 124 6.72 2.83 6.54
C ALA A 124 6.10 4.24 6.60
N THR A 125 6.54 5.08 7.55
CA THR A 125 6.09 6.46 7.66
C THR A 125 6.47 7.26 6.42
N LEU A 126 7.70 7.13 5.90
CA LEU A 126 8.15 7.77 4.66
C LEU A 126 7.30 7.35 3.45
N PHE A 127 7.06 6.05 3.28
CA PHE A 127 6.22 5.55 2.19
C PHE A 127 4.81 6.13 2.21
N GLN A 128 4.23 6.27 3.40
CA GLN A 128 2.86 6.72 3.52
C GLN A 128 2.71 8.24 3.55
N THR A 129 3.71 8.98 4.06
CA THR A 129 3.56 10.41 4.35
C THR A 129 4.58 11.31 3.66
N GLY A 130 5.58 10.74 2.96
CA GLY A 130 6.67 11.49 2.36
C GLY A 130 7.67 12.06 3.37
N SER A 131 7.71 11.51 4.60
CA SER A 131 8.67 11.92 5.63
C SER A 131 8.92 10.77 6.61
N VAL A 132 10.15 10.61 7.04
CA VAL A 132 10.48 9.68 8.14
C VAL A 132 9.97 10.17 9.50
N ILE A 133 9.69 11.46 9.62
CA ILE A 133 9.21 12.11 10.85
C ILE A 133 7.68 12.08 10.86
N PRO A 134 7.04 11.57 11.93
CA PRO A 134 5.58 11.60 12.08
C PRO A 134 4.98 13.02 12.06
N GLY A 135 3.68 13.11 11.72
CA GLY A 135 2.90 14.34 11.77
C GLY A 135 2.47 14.86 10.40
N ARG A 136 3.04 14.34 9.30
CA ARG A 136 2.60 14.69 7.94
C ARG A 136 1.39 13.86 7.51
N PRO A 137 0.53 14.39 6.61
CA PRO A 137 -0.60 13.65 6.06
C PRO A 137 -0.16 12.44 5.25
N SER A 138 -0.92 11.36 5.35
CA SER A 138 -0.73 10.17 4.52
C SER A 138 -1.09 10.44 3.06
N MET A 139 -0.57 9.61 2.14
CA MET A 139 -0.86 9.69 0.70
C MET A 139 -2.36 9.67 0.42
N GLY A 140 -3.11 8.76 1.04
CA GLY A 140 -4.57 8.73 0.89
C GLY A 140 -5.26 9.98 1.41
N ALA A 141 -4.74 10.61 2.46
CA ALA A 141 -5.23 11.91 2.94
C ALA A 141 -4.95 13.04 1.95
N TRP A 142 -3.77 13.07 1.33
CA TRP A 142 -3.45 14.01 0.25
C TRP A 142 -4.35 13.83 -0.97
N VAL A 143 -4.59 12.58 -1.39
CA VAL A 143 -5.50 12.27 -2.50
C VAL A 143 -6.93 12.70 -2.17
N SER A 144 -7.41 12.42 -0.95
CA SER A 144 -8.74 12.86 -0.48
C SER A 144 -8.86 14.37 -0.41
N TYR A 145 -7.81 15.08 0.03
CA TYR A 145 -7.77 16.53 0.06
C TYR A 145 -7.82 17.14 -1.34
N GLY A 146 -7.03 16.60 -2.27
CA GLY A 146 -6.98 17.09 -3.63
C GLY A 146 -8.24 16.77 -4.44
N LEU A 147 -8.64 15.52 -4.49
CA LEU A 147 -9.67 15.04 -5.42
C LEU A 147 -11.05 14.78 -4.78
N GLY A 148 -11.15 14.78 -3.45
CA GLY A 148 -12.40 14.46 -2.76
C GLY A 148 -12.87 13.01 -2.98
N SER A 149 -14.17 12.77 -2.76
CA SER A 149 -14.83 11.47 -2.90
C SER A 149 -15.78 11.43 -4.10
N GLU A 150 -15.84 10.28 -4.78
CA GLU A 150 -16.88 10.01 -5.80
C GLU A 150 -18.13 9.35 -5.19
N ASN A 151 -18.09 9.03 -3.89
CA ASN A 151 -19.18 8.38 -3.17
C ASN A 151 -19.55 9.20 -1.92
N ALA A 152 -20.85 9.50 -1.79
CA ALA A 152 -21.37 10.21 -0.63
C ALA A 152 -21.54 9.33 0.62
N ASN A 153 -21.61 8.01 0.46
CA ASN A 153 -22.00 7.06 1.51
C ASN A 153 -20.81 6.26 2.08
N LEU A 154 -19.64 6.37 1.46
CA LEU A 154 -18.40 5.72 1.89
C LEU A 154 -17.26 6.75 1.95
N PRO A 155 -16.21 6.50 2.77
CA PRO A 155 -15.05 7.37 2.84
C PRO A 155 -14.31 7.42 1.49
N ALA A 156 -13.66 8.53 1.19
CA ALA A 156 -12.76 8.63 0.03
C ALA A 156 -11.50 7.76 0.20
N PHE A 157 -11.11 7.52 1.45
CA PHE A 157 -9.94 6.75 1.82
C PHE A 157 -10.27 5.70 2.88
N VAL A 158 -9.97 4.43 2.59
CA VAL A 158 -10.16 3.28 3.48
C VAL A 158 -8.83 2.59 3.74
N ALA A 159 -8.55 2.27 5.00
CA ALA A 159 -7.41 1.46 5.42
C ALA A 159 -7.88 0.13 6.00
N MET A 160 -7.21 -0.96 5.64
CA MET A 160 -7.48 -2.31 6.15
C MET A 160 -6.18 -2.96 6.60
N THR A 161 -6.23 -3.75 7.65
CA THR A 161 -5.08 -4.51 8.15
C THR A 161 -5.37 -5.99 8.13
N SER A 162 -4.38 -6.80 7.76
CA SER A 162 -4.46 -8.25 7.83
C SER A 162 -3.20 -8.84 8.47
N ASN A 163 -3.36 -9.96 9.13
CA ASN A 163 -2.28 -10.80 9.60
C ASN A 163 -2.31 -12.09 8.80
N GLY A 164 -1.13 -12.52 8.34
CA GLY A 164 -0.94 -13.84 7.75
C GLY A 164 -0.74 -14.92 8.82
N THR A 165 -0.12 -16.00 8.40
CA THR A 165 0.26 -17.12 9.28
C THR A 165 1.45 -16.79 10.17
N ALA A 166 2.19 -15.71 9.91
CA ALA A 166 3.29 -15.25 10.75
C ALA A 166 2.79 -14.79 12.13
N LYS A 167 3.45 -15.26 13.18
CA LYS A 167 3.11 -14.90 14.58
C LYS A 167 3.52 -13.47 14.95
N GLN A 168 4.53 -12.92 14.27
CA GLN A 168 5.06 -11.58 14.49
C GLN A 168 4.74 -10.69 13.29
N GLY A 169 4.44 -9.45 13.57
CA GLY A 169 4.25 -8.45 12.53
C GLY A 169 4.59 -7.08 13.08
N GLN A 170 5.15 -6.25 12.23
CA GLN A 170 5.52 -4.90 12.61
C GLN A 170 4.31 -4.09 13.08
N PRO A 171 4.46 -3.20 14.05
CA PRO A 171 3.41 -2.29 14.48
C PRO A 171 2.94 -1.41 13.31
N LEU A 172 1.64 -1.24 13.20
CA LEU A 172 1.01 -0.32 12.26
C LEU A 172 0.27 0.74 13.05
N TYR A 173 0.69 1.97 12.91
CA TYR A 173 0.16 3.11 13.66
C TYR A 173 -0.86 3.89 12.83
N ASP A 174 -1.83 4.50 13.49
CA ASP A 174 -2.93 5.22 12.83
C ASP A 174 -2.44 6.43 12.00
N ARG A 175 -1.24 6.95 12.27
CA ARG A 175 -0.62 7.98 11.44
C ARG A 175 -0.38 7.55 9.99
N LEU A 176 -0.25 6.24 9.71
CA LEU A 176 -0.03 5.73 8.35
C LEU A 176 -1.24 5.94 7.43
N TRP A 177 -2.43 6.19 7.99
CA TRP A 177 -3.63 6.60 7.27
C TRP A 177 -4.23 7.90 7.82
N GLY A 178 -3.51 8.60 8.67
CA GLY A 178 -3.93 9.82 9.33
C GLY A 178 -3.90 11.04 8.42
N ALA A 179 -4.63 12.08 8.84
CA ALA A 179 -4.67 13.36 8.15
C ALA A 179 -3.44 14.24 8.44
N GLY A 180 -2.62 13.94 9.46
CA GLY A 180 -1.53 14.80 9.88
C GLY A 180 -2.02 16.22 10.18
N PHE A 181 -1.41 17.22 9.55
CA PHE A 181 -1.83 18.62 9.66
C PHE A 181 -2.99 19.03 8.72
N LEU A 182 -3.46 18.13 7.83
CA LEU A 182 -4.69 18.37 7.07
C LEU A 182 -5.92 18.22 7.98
N PRO A 183 -7.07 18.86 7.62
CA PRO A 183 -8.32 18.65 8.34
C PRO A 183 -8.67 17.16 8.46
N GLY A 184 -9.11 16.73 9.65
CA GLY A 184 -9.37 15.31 9.98
C GLY A 184 -10.38 14.59 9.08
N ARG A 185 -11.22 15.34 8.33
CA ARG A 185 -12.15 14.75 7.35
C ARG A 185 -11.46 14.02 6.18
N PHE A 186 -10.17 14.25 5.96
CA PHE A 186 -9.40 13.63 4.89
C PHE A 186 -8.65 12.37 5.33
N GLN A 187 -8.66 12.05 6.62
CA GLN A 187 -8.01 10.82 7.11
C GLN A 187 -8.70 9.55 6.59
N GLY A 188 -7.94 8.47 6.53
CA GLY A 188 -8.47 7.14 6.21
C GLY A 188 -9.36 6.59 7.32
N VAL A 189 -10.44 5.94 6.94
CA VAL A 189 -11.29 5.18 7.84
C VAL A 189 -10.78 3.74 7.89
N LYS A 190 -10.41 3.29 9.08
CA LYS A 190 -9.93 1.92 9.29
C LYS A 190 -11.10 0.95 9.34
N PHE A 191 -11.10 -0.01 8.41
CA PHE A 191 -12.01 -1.15 8.45
C PHE A 191 -11.35 -2.28 9.25
N ARG A 192 -12.05 -2.77 10.25
CA ARG A 192 -11.56 -3.77 11.21
C ARG A 192 -11.85 -5.17 10.71
N GLY A 193 -10.91 -6.07 10.94
CA GLY A 193 -11.07 -7.50 10.62
C GLY A 193 -11.79 -8.31 11.69
N GLN A 194 -12.14 -7.70 12.86
CA GLN A 194 -12.84 -8.37 13.95
C GLN A 194 -13.81 -7.38 14.62
N GLY A 195 -14.93 -7.90 15.09
CA GLY A 195 -16.00 -7.10 15.66
C GLY A 195 -16.68 -6.22 14.60
N ASP A 196 -17.18 -5.06 15.03
CA ASP A 196 -17.77 -4.11 14.10
C ASP A 196 -16.74 -3.65 13.06
N PRO A 197 -17.10 -3.62 11.77
CA PRO A 197 -16.18 -3.29 10.69
C PRO A 197 -15.62 -1.87 10.82
N ILE A 198 -16.39 -0.97 11.39
CA ILE A 198 -15.99 0.40 11.76
C ILE A 198 -16.46 0.61 13.21
N LEU A 199 -15.57 1.20 14.02
CA LEU A 199 -15.88 1.48 15.41
C LEU A 199 -17.11 2.41 15.51
N ASP A 200 -18.03 2.10 16.42
CA ASP A 200 -19.26 2.88 16.68
C ASP A 200 -20.15 3.09 15.44
N LEU A 201 -20.08 2.16 14.47
CA LEU A 201 -20.91 2.22 13.27
C LEU A 201 -22.40 2.11 13.59
N TYR A 202 -22.76 1.21 14.49
CA TYR A 202 -24.15 0.92 14.81
C TYR A 202 -24.69 1.82 15.92
N ASN A 203 -26.01 1.97 15.95
CA ASN A 203 -26.65 2.72 17.02
C ASN A 203 -26.57 1.93 18.33
N PRO A 204 -26.49 2.61 19.49
CA PRO A 204 -26.67 1.97 20.78
C PRO A 204 -28.01 1.25 20.89
N ALA A 205 -28.09 0.22 21.75
CA ALA A 205 -29.32 -0.50 21.98
C ALA A 205 -30.47 0.47 22.37
N GLY A 206 -31.63 0.27 21.77
CA GLY A 206 -32.82 1.12 22.00
C GLY A 206 -32.87 2.41 21.22
N VAL A 207 -31.84 2.76 20.42
CA VAL A 207 -31.82 3.94 19.56
C VAL A 207 -32.16 3.55 18.13
N THR A 208 -33.32 3.96 17.64
CA THR A 208 -33.73 3.76 16.25
C THR A 208 -32.98 4.72 15.32
N ARG A 209 -32.94 4.37 14.02
CA ARG A 209 -32.33 5.24 13.00
C ARG A 209 -33.00 6.63 12.94
N ALA A 210 -34.31 6.69 13.09
CA ALA A 210 -35.05 7.95 13.09
C ALA A 210 -34.69 8.83 14.30
N GLN A 211 -34.54 8.21 15.47
CA GLN A 211 -34.05 8.92 16.66
C GLN A 211 -32.62 9.43 16.45
N ARG A 212 -31.73 8.58 15.92
CA ARG A 212 -30.35 9.00 15.61
C ARG A 212 -30.31 10.17 14.62
N ARG A 213 -31.17 10.16 13.58
CA ARG A 213 -31.25 11.29 12.64
C ARG A 213 -31.65 12.59 13.34
N ARG A 214 -32.71 12.55 14.19
CA ARG A 214 -33.13 13.75 14.95
C ARG A 214 -32.02 14.25 15.89
N MET A 215 -31.27 13.35 16.54
CA MET A 215 -30.14 13.72 17.40
C MET A 215 -29.03 14.41 16.57
N LEU A 216 -28.70 13.88 15.40
CA LEU A 216 -27.71 14.49 14.51
C LEU A 216 -28.18 15.84 13.96
N ASP A 217 -29.45 15.99 13.62
CA ASP A 217 -30.01 17.27 13.15
C ASP A 217 -29.93 18.35 14.25
N ALA A 218 -30.24 17.99 15.49
CA ALA A 218 -30.09 18.90 16.64
C ALA A 218 -28.62 19.26 16.90
N LEU A 219 -27.73 18.25 16.87
CA LEU A 219 -26.29 18.45 17.03
C LEU A 219 -25.71 19.34 15.91
N ASN A 220 -26.14 19.14 14.68
CA ASN A 220 -25.71 19.95 13.54
C ASN A 220 -26.11 21.41 13.68
N LYS A 221 -27.32 21.69 14.18
CA LYS A 221 -27.76 23.08 14.48
C LYS A 221 -26.87 23.74 15.54
N LEU A 222 -26.56 23.03 16.64
CA LEU A 222 -25.65 23.51 17.67
C LEU A 222 -24.24 23.77 17.12
N ASN A 223 -23.71 22.82 16.35
CA ASN A 223 -22.40 22.97 15.74
C ASN A 223 -22.34 24.12 14.71
N GLN A 224 -23.41 24.34 13.94
CA GLN A 224 -23.50 25.47 13.00
C GLN A 224 -23.52 26.81 13.72
N ASP A 225 -24.24 26.93 14.85
CA ASP A 225 -24.23 28.10 15.69
C ASP A 225 -22.82 28.39 16.26
N GLN A 226 -22.14 27.33 16.76
CA GLN A 226 -20.75 27.44 17.19
C GLN A 226 -19.80 27.81 16.06
N ALA A 227 -19.96 27.24 14.86
CA ALA A 227 -19.13 27.57 13.71
C ALA A 227 -19.25 29.02 13.30
N SER A 228 -20.47 29.60 13.37
CA SER A 228 -20.71 31.04 13.09
C SER A 228 -20.06 31.97 14.11
N ARG A 229 -19.92 31.52 15.37
CA ARG A 229 -19.32 32.34 16.45
C ARG A 229 -17.80 32.22 16.50
N PHE A 230 -17.24 31.01 16.27
CA PHE A 230 -15.83 30.75 16.51
C PHE A 230 -15.02 30.61 15.23
N ASN A 231 -15.66 30.43 14.06
CA ASN A 231 -15.02 30.19 12.76
C ASN A 231 -13.95 29.08 12.80
N ASP A 232 -14.19 28.01 13.60
CA ASP A 232 -13.26 26.89 13.76
C ASP A 232 -13.52 25.80 12.70
N PRO A 233 -12.57 25.52 11.79
CA PRO A 233 -12.71 24.50 10.76
C PRO A 233 -12.92 23.07 11.32
N ALA A 234 -12.54 22.80 12.58
CA ALA A 234 -12.76 21.53 13.22
C ALA A 234 -14.24 21.21 13.42
N ILE A 235 -15.08 22.24 13.59
CA ILE A 235 -16.53 22.08 13.74
C ILE A 235 -17.14 21.55 12.44
N ALA A 236 -16.80 22.14 11.30
CA ALA A 236 -17.27 21.67 9.99
C ALA A 236 -16.79 20.22 9.71
N THR A 237 -15.57 19.89 10.10
CA THR A 237 -15.04 18.52 10.01
C THR A 237 -15.88 17.54 10.83
N ARG A 238 -16.23 17.89 12.05
CA ARG A 238 -17.04 17.06 12.95
C ARG A 238 -18.44 16.82 12.40
N ILE A 239 -19.08 17.85 11.87
CA ILE A 239 -20.39 17.71 11.19
C ILE A 239 -20.30 16.72 10.05
N ALA A 240 -19.31 16.89 9.16
CA ALA A 240 -19.12 16.00 8.01
C ALA A 240 -18.85 14.53 8.42
N GLN A 241 -18.09 14.32 9.49
CA GLN A 241 -17.81 12.98 10.03
C GLN A 241 -19.07 12.30 10.56
N TYR A 242 -19.90 13.00 11.34
CA TYR A 242 -21.16 12.44 11.84
C TYR A 242 -22.14 12.10 10.71
N GLU A 243 -22.26 12.94 9.71
CA GLU A 243 -23.11 12.70 8.55
C GLU A 243 -22.61 11.50 7.73
N LEU A 244 -21.31 11.37 7.53
CA LEU A 244 -20.72 10.22 6.85
C LEU A 244 -20.95 8.92 7.65
N ALA A 245 -20.71 8.93 8.97
CA ALA A 245 -20.95 7.78 9.83
C ALA A 245 -22.41 7.30 9.78
N PHE A 246 -23.37 8.22 9.77
CA PHE A 246 -24.79 7.91 9.63
C PHE A 246 -25.13 7.25 8.29
N ARG A 247 -24.55 7.73 7.18
CA ARG A 247 -24.76 7.14 5.86
C ARG A 247 -24.11 5.76 5.75
N MET A 248 -22.92 5.58 6.35
CA MET A 248 -22.20 4.31 6.37
C MET A 248 -22.97 3.18 7.06
N GLN A 249 -23.86 3.48 8.03
CA GLN A 249 -24.71 2.47 8.68
C GLN A 249 -25.53 1.62 7.71
N MET A 250 -25.84 2.16 6.53
CA MET A 250 -26.58 1.42 5.49
C MET A 250 -25.65 0.77 4.47
N SER A 251 -24.57 1.43 4.11
CA SER A 251 -23.72 1.01 2.99
C SER A 251 -22.69 -0.04 3.40
N VAL A 252 -22.22 0.01 4.65
CA VAL A 252 -21.15 -0.89 5.12
C VAL A 252 -21.63 -2.34 5.31
N PRO A 253 -22.81 -2.64 5.89
CA PRO A 253 -23.28 -4.03 6.02
C PRO A 253 -23.34 -4.77 4.68
N GLU A 254 -23.89 -4.15 3.64
CA GLU A 254 -23.94 -4.72 2.29
C GLU A 254 -22.53 -4.88 1.71
N LEU A 255 -21.67 -3.89 1.88
CA LEU A 255 -20.30 -3.91 1.38
C LEU A 255 -19.50 -5.09 1.92
N ILE A 256 -19.58 -5.37 3.23
CA ILE A 256 -18.80 -6.40 3.92
C ILE A 256 -19.38 -7.81 3.78
N ASP A 257 -20.61 -7.96 3.31
CA ASP A 257 -21.21 -9.27 3.05
C ASP A 257 -20.62 -9.91 1.79
N THR A 258 -19.41 -10.46 1.94
CA THR A 258 -18.71 -11.15 0.85
C THR A 258 -19.37 -12.49 0.48
N LYS A 259 -20.25 -13.05 1.33
CA LYS A 259 -20.96 -14.30 1.04
C LYS A 259 -21.98 -14.14 -0.10
N SER A 260 -22.38 -12.91 -0.40
CA SER A 260 -23.23 -12.58 -1.54
C SER A 260 -22.52 -12.70 -2.91
N GLU A 261 -21.20 -12.85 -2.93
CA GLU A 261 -20.44 -13.03 -4.17
C GLU A 261 -20.64 -14.43 -4.77
N PRO A 262 -20.62 -14.55 -6.11
CA PRO A 262 -20.66 -15.86 -6.78
C PRO A 262 -19.54 -16.78 -6.29
N LYS A 263 -19.86 -18.09 -6.20
CA LYS A 263 -18.87 -19.10 -5.76
C LYS A 263 -17.58 -19.04 -6.59
N SER A 264 -17.66 -18.82 -7.90
CA SER A 264 -16.51 -18.71 -8.79
C SER A 264 -15.57 -17.55 -8.41
N VAL A 265 -16.13 -16.44 -7.92
CA VAL A 265 -15.35 -15.30 -7.42
C VAL A 265 -14.69 -15.68 -6.08
N LEU A 266 -15.44 -16.26 -5.15
CA LEU A 266 -14.89 -16.69 -3.87
C LEU A 266 -13.75 -17.71 -4.03
N ASP A 267 -13.93 -18.70 -4.92
CA ASP A 267 -12.92 -19.72 -5.23
C ASP A 267 -11.65 -19.08 -5.85
N MET A 268 -11.81 -18.05 -6.67
CA MET A 268 -10.69 -17.31 -7.27
C MET A 268 -9.85 -16.61 -6.20
N TYR A 269 -10.47 -15.91 -5.24
CA TYR A 269 -9.77 -15.27 -4.13
C TYR A 269 -9.22 -16.25 -3.10
N GLY A 270 -9.74 -17.46 -3.03
CA GLY A 270 -9.26 -18.55 -2.19
C GLY A 270 -10.05 -18.74 -0.89
N PRO A 271 -9.65 -19.73 -0.05
CA PRO A 271 -10.44 -20.22 1.07
C PRO A 271 -10.67 -19.20 2.21
N ASP A 272 -9.91 -18.13 2.21
CA ASP A 272 -10.02 -17.06 3.23
C ASP A 272 -10.80 -15.84 2.72
N ALA A 273 -11.40 -15.91 1.52
CA ALA A 273 -12.16 -14.80 0.92
C ALA A 273 -13.39 -14.34 1.74
N THR A 274 -13.96 -15.22 2.56
CA THR A 274 -15.10 -14.91 3.44
C THR A 274 -14.73 -14.75 4.91
N LYS A 275 -13.42 -14.73 5.24
CA LYS A 275 -12.94 -14.64 6.63
C LYS A 275 -12.42 -13.22 6.92
N PRO A 276 -13.16 -12.39 7.67
CA PRO A 276 -12.75 -11.04 8.00
C PRO A 276 -11.35 -10.99 8.64
N GLY A 277 -10.56 -9.99 8.29
CA GLY A 277 -9.19 -9.82 8.78
C GLY A 277 -8.12 -10.66 8.07
N ARG A 278 -8.52 -11.56 7.16
CA ARG A 278 -7.59 -12.26 6.28
C ARG A 278 -7.27 -11.42 5.04
N TYR A 279 -6.10 -11.64 4.47
CA TYR A 279 -5.65 -10.88 3.30
C TYR A 279 -6.58 -11.09 2.09
N ALA A 280 -7.01 -12.31 1.83
CA ALA A 280 -7.94 -12.63 0.75
C ALA A 280 -9.29 -11.89 0.89
N TYR A 281 -9.85 -11.85 2.12
CA TYR A 281 -11.04 -11.06 2.42
C TYR A 281 -10.82 -9.57 2.13
N ASN A 282 -9.69 -9.02 2.56
CA ASN A 282 -9.38 -7.61 2.33
C ASN A 282 -9.16 -7.30 0.84
N CYS A 283 -8.56 -8.20 0.05
CA CYS A 283 -8.45 -8.03 -1.40
C CYS A 283 -9.83 -8.03 -2.09
N LEU A 284 -10.72 -8.96 -1.71
CA LEU A 284 -12.10 -8.97 -2.21
C LEU A 284 -12.85 -7.70 -1.80
N LEU A 285 -12.70 -7.27 -0.55
CA LEU A 285 -13.33 -6.05 -0.06
C LEU A 285 -12.77 -4.80 -0.76
N ALA A 286 -11.47 -4.77 -1.10
CA ALA A 286 -10.87 -3.69 -1.87
C ALA A 286 -11.50 -3.54 -3.25
N ARG A 287 -11.76 -4.64 -3.97
CA ARG A 287 -12.49 -4.61 -5.23
C ARG A 287 -13.91 -4.06 -5.04
N ARG A 288 -14.64 -4.51 -4.01
CA ARG A 288 -16.00 -4.04 -3.71
C ARG A 288 -16.05 -2.55 -3.33
N LEU A 289 -15.04 -2.07 -2.60
CA LEU A 289 -14.87 -0.64 -2.30
C LEU A 289 -14.60 0.17 -3.57
N ALA A 290 -13.72 -0.35 -4.44
CA ALA A 290 -13.40 0.26 -5.73
C ALA A 290 -14.62 0.39 -6.64
N GLU A 291 -15.46 -0.65 -6.73
CA GLU A 291 -16.74 -0.62 -7.46
C GLU A 291 -17.69 0.46 -6.95
N ARG A 292 -17.64 0.77 -5.66
CA ARG A 292 -18.49 1.77 -5.02
C ARG A 292 -17.87 3.18 -4.99
N GLY A 293 -16.79 3.40 -5.75
CA GLY A 293 -16.17 4.71 -5.92
C GLY A 293 -15.28 5.18 -4.76
N VAL A 294 -14.76 4.25 -3.94
CA VAL A 294 -13.72 4.60 -2.97
C VAL A 294 -12.42 4.86 -3.71
N ARG A 295 -11.85 6.05 -3.52
CA ARG A 295 -10.74 6.55 -4.34
C ARG A 295 -9.37 5.99 -3.92
N PHE A 296 -9.11 5.85 -2.62
CA PHE A 296 -7.86 5.32 -2.11
C PHE A 296 -8.12 4.18 -1.13
N ILE A 297 -7.63 2.99 -1.44
CA ILE A 297 -7.86 1.78 -0.65
C ILE A 297 -6.50 1.20 -0.30
N GLN A 298 -6.18 1.19 0.99
CA GLN A 298 -4.89 0.74 1.48
C GLN A 298 -5.03 -0.54 2.29
N LEU A 299 -4.34 -1.59 1.87
CA LEU A 299 -4.21 -2.82 2.61
C LEU A 299 -2.83 -2.90 3.23
N TYR A 300 -2.77 -3.16 4.52
CA TYR A 300 -1.53 -3.46 5.23
C TYR A 300 -1.52 -4.95 5.59
N HIS A 301 -0.60 -5.70 5.01
CA HIS A 301 -0.38 -7.10 5.37
C HIS A 301 0.92 -7.24 6.14
N ARG A 302 0.86 -7.84 7.33
CA ARG A 302 1.97 -7.95 8.27
C ARG A 302 2.65 -9.31 8.16
N GLY A 303 3.95 -9.35 8.48
CA GLY A 303 4.66 -10.63 8.70
C GLY A 303 5.80 -10.93 7.73
N TRP A 304 6.26 -9.94 6.95
CA TRP A 304 7.38 -10.11 6.03
C TRP A 304 8.77 -9.95 6.69
N ASP A 305 8.81 -9.64 7.98
CA ASP A 305 10.04 -9.36 8.74
C ASP A 305 10.80 -10.66 9.09
N ALA A 306 11.58 -11.19 8.15
CA ALA A 306 12.22 -12.51 8.22
C ALA A 306 13.68 -12.47 8.71
N HIS A 307 13.89 -12.07 9.98
CA HIS A 307 15.21 -12.10 10.64
C HIS A 307 15.74 -13.51 10.93
N GLY A 308 14.93 -14.52 10.79
CA GLY A 308 15.29 -15.93 10.86
C GLY A 308 14.33 -16.75 10.03
N ASN A 309 14.79 -17.92 9.56
CA ASN A 309 13.97 -18.84 8.78
C ASN A 309 13.32 -18.19 7.54
N ALA A 310 14.06 -17.32 6.87
CA ALA A 310 13.59 -16.54 5.73
C ALA A 310 12.97 -17.39 4.61
N PRO A 311 13.54 -18.53 4.18
CA PRO A 311 12.94 -19.34 3.12
C PRO A 311 11.51 -19.79 3.43
N LYS A 312 11.27 -20.27 4.66
CA LYS A 312 9.93 -20.72 5.09
C LYS A 312 9.01 -19.53 5.35
N GLY A 313 9.56 -18.42 5.87
CA GLY A 313 8.83 -17.17 6.12
C GLY A 313 8.27 -16.59 4.83
N VAL A 314 9.12 -16.40 3.82
CA VAL A 314 8.72 -15.89 2.49
C VAL A 314 7.69 -16.81 1.84
N ALA A 315 7.93 -18.13 1.84
CA ALA A 315 6.98 -19.09 1.27
C ALA A 315 5.61 -19.06 2.00
N ALA A 316 5.60 -18.85 3.32
CA ALA A 316 4.36 -18.71 4.10
C ALA A 316 3.60 -17.43 3.74
N GLN A 317 4.30 -16.30 3.66
CA GLN A 317 3.68 -15.03 3.26
C GLN A 317 3.14 -15.07 1.83
N CYS A 318 3.86 -15.70 0.90
CA CYS A 318 3.36 -15.90 -0.47
C CYS A 318 2.09 -16.78 -0.47
N ARG A 319 2.02 -17.85 0.34
CA ARG A 319 0.77 -18.65 0.46
C ARG A 319 -0.42 -17.82 0.95
N ASP A 320 -0.16 -16.87 1.87
CA ASP A 320 -1.22 -16.01 2.40
C ASP A 320 -1.68 -14.94 1.40
N THR A 321 -0.82 -14.52 0.45
CA THR A 321 -1.05 -13.32 -0.36
C THR A 321 -1.14 -13.56 -1.86
N ASP A 322 -0.41 -14.52 -2.44
CA ASP A 322 -0.23 -14.67 -3.88
C ASP A 322 -1.56 -14.91 -4.63
N GLN A 323 -2.37 -15.87 -4.18
CA GLN A 323 -3.62 -16.21 -4.85
C GLN A 323 -4.59 -15.03 -4.89
N SER A 324 -4.79 -14.37 -3.76
CA SER A 324 -5.76 -13.28 -3.66
C SER A 324 -5.26 -11.98 -4.30
N THR A 325 -3.96 -11.77 -4.37
CA THR A 325 -3.36 -10.67 -5.14
C THR A 325 -3.61 -10.87 -6.64
N ALA A 326 -3.32 -12.05 -7.15
CA ALA A 326 -3.58 -12.39 -8.55
C ALA A 326 -5.10 -12.38 -8.88
N ALA A 327 -5.93 -12.84 -7.94
CA ALA A 327 -7.38 -12.79 -8.06
C ALA A 327 -7.89 -11.34 -8.17
N LEU A 328 -7.35 -10.43 -7.37
CA LEU A 328 -7.71 -9.01 -7.43
C LEU A 328 -7.43 -8.42 -8.82
N LEU A 329 -6.24 -8.65 -9.37
CA LEU A 329 -5.90 -8.19 -10.73
C LEU A 329 -6.84 -8.77 -11.78
N ARG A 330 -7.07 -10.08 -11.72
CA ARG A 330 -7.96 -10.78 -12.65
C ARG A 330 -9.42 -10.30 -12.54
N ASP A 331 -9.94 -10.12 -11.32
CA ASP A 331 -11.33 -9.68 -11.09
C ASP A 331 -11.52 -8.24 -11.58
N LEU A 332 -10.58 -7.34 -11.30
CA LEU A 332 -10.59 -5.98 -11.83
C LEU A 332 -10.55 -5.98 -13.36
N LYS A 333 -9.73 -6.81 -13.99
CA LYS A 333 -9.61 -6.93 -15.44
C LYS A 333 -10.91 -7.46 -16.06
N GLN A 334 -11.49 -8.52 -15.49
CA GLN A 334 -12.75 -9.12 -15.98
C GLN A 334 -13.94 -8.15 -15.89
N ARG A 335 -13.89 -7.20 -14.94
CA ARG A 335 -14.92 -6.16 -14.77
C ARG A 335 -14.66 -4.89 -15.57
N GLY A 336 -13.57 -4.83 -16.35
CA GLY A 336 -13.17 -3.62 -17.06
C GLY A 336 -12.75 -2.48 -16.14
N MET A 337 -12.34 -2.79 -14.91
CA MET A 337 -11.95 -1.81 -13.89
C MET A 337 -10.44 -1.63 -13.79
N LEU A 338 -9.64 -2.55 -14.31
CA LEU A 338 -8.19 -2.49 -14.20
C LEU A 338 -7.63 -1.26 -14.94
N ASP A 339 -8.24 -0.87 -16.07
CA ASP A 339 -7.80 0.26 -16.88
C ASP A 339 -7.93 1.62 -16.17
N ASP A 340 -8.81 1.73 -15.18
CA ASP A 340 -9.02 2.95 -14.40
C ASP A 340 -8.70 2.79 -12.90
N THR A 341 -8.02 1.69 -12.53
CA THR A 341 -7.56 1.38 -11.17
C THR A 341 -6.06 1.10 -11.18
N LEU A 342 -5.29 1.86 -10.42
CA LEU A 342 -3.89 1.57 -10.18
C LEU A 342 -3.75 0.63 -8.99
N VAL A 343 -3.16 -0.54 -9.20
CA VAL A 343 -2.79 -1.46 -8.12
C VAL A 343 -1.29 -1.34 -7.87
N VAL A 344 -0.93 -1.08 -6.61
CA VAL A 344 0.46 -0.90 -6.14
C VAL A 344 0.77 -1.99 -5.12
N TRP A 345 1.90 -2.66 -5.24
CA TRP A 345 2.37 -3.67 -4.29
C TRP A 345 3.83 -3.43 -3.92
N GLY A 346 4.15 -3.53 -2.65
CA GLY A 346 5.52 -3.47 -2.12
C GLY A 346 5.55 -3.23 -0.63
N GLY A 347 6.75 -3.23 -0.05
CA GLY A 347 6.98 -2.99 1.37
C GLY A 347 7.91 -1.79 1.61
N GLU A 348 8.27 -1.55 2.86
CA GLU A 348 9.03 -0.35 3.27
C GLU A 348 10.51 -0.37 2.87
N PHE A 349 11.10 -1.55 2.63
CA PHE A 349 12.47 -1.77 2.12
C PHE A 349 12.64 -3.25 1.72
N GLY A 350 13.85 -3.63 1.32
CA GLY A 350 14.23 -5.00 0.98
C GLY A 350 14.97 -5.73 2.10
N ARG A 351 15.66 -6.82 1.72
CA ARG A 351 16.42 -7.67 2.64
C ARG A 351 17.83 -7.91 2.13
N THR A 352 18.75 -8.17 3.08
CA THR A 352 20.16 -8.39 2.78
C THR A 352 20.42 -9.72 2.09
N ILE A 353 21.45 -9.75 1.23
CA ILE A 353 21.99 -10.99 0.67
C ILE A 353 22.83 -11.77 1.68
N TYR A 354 23.43 -11.10 2.65
CA TYR A 354 24.13 -11.81 3.73
C TYR A 354 23.15 -12.41 4.72
N CYS A 355 23.56 -13.50 5.33
CA CYS A 355 22.82 -14.15 6.41
C CYS A 355 22.95 -13.34 7.71
N GLN A 356 21.81 -13.00 8.30
CA GLN A 356 21.73 -12.60 9.70
C GLN A 356 21.67 -13.87 10.58
N GLY A 357 22.59 -13.96 11.55
CA GLY A 357 22.70 -15.11 12.42
C GLY A 357 23.42 -16.31 11.78
N LYS A 358 22.99 -17.54 12.12
CA LYS A 358 23.64 -18.76 11.65
C LYS A 358 23.13 -19.18 10.28
N LEU A 359 24.04 -19.34 9.32
CA LEU A 359 23.75 -19.83 7.98
C LEU A 359 23.69 -21.36 7.93
N THR A 360 22.62 -21.89 7.38
CA THR A 360 22.52 -23.28 6.88
C THR A 360 21.80 -23.30 5.54
N LYS A 361 21.91 -24.38 4.77
CA LYS A 361 21.19 -24.51 3.48
C LYS A 361 19.67 -24.44 3.62
N GLN A 362 19.11 -24.80 4.78
CA GLN A 362 17.68 -24.86 5.05
C GLN A 362 17.15 -23.65 5.82
N ASN A 363 18.05 -22.92 6.49
CA ASN A 363 17.66 -21.82 7.35
C ASN A 363 18.71 -20.73 7.39
N TYR A 364 18.27 -19.51 7.14
CA TYR A 364 19.03 -18.26 7.29
C TYR A 364 18.06 -17.12 7.61
N GLY A 365 18.58 -16.10 8.27
CA GLY A 365 17.89 -14.82 8.47
C GLY A 365 18.36 -13.79 7.45
N ARG A 366 17.55 -12.75 7.24
CA ARG A 366 17.92 -11.59 6.43
C ARG A 366 17.70 -10.32 7.24
N ASP A 367 18.66 -9.43 7.21
CA ASP A 367 18.55 -8.11 7.81
C ASP A 367 17.86 -7.10 6.88
N HIS A 368 17.55 -5.92 7.35
CA HIS A 368 16.96 -4.85 6.56
C HIS A 368 17.92 -4.34 5.48
N HIS A 369 17.38 -4.01 4.30
CA HIS A 369 18.19 -3.50 3.20
C HIS A 369 17.46 -2.38 2.44
N PRO A 370 17.90 -1.10 2.57
CA PRO A 370 17.20 0.02 1.96
C PRO A 370 17.65 0.33 0.53
N ASN A 371 18.84 -0.14 0.09
CA ASN A 371 19.50 0.32 -1.13
C ASN A 371 18.95 -0.29 -2.41
N CYS A 372 18.25 -1.43 -2.34
CA CYS A 372 17.44 -1.93 -3.44
C CYS A 372 16.34 -2.84 -2.93
N PHE A 373 15.16 -2.73 -3.53
CA PHE A 373 14.02 -3.61 -3.29
C PHE A 373 13.03 -3.54 -4.44
N THR A 374 12.05 -4.43 -4.43
CA THR A 374 11.10 -4.56 -5.53
C THR A 374 9.73 -4.01 -5.16
N TYR A 375 9.20 -3.22 -6.06
CA TYR A 375 7.78 -2.87 -6.17
C TYR A 375 7.21 -3.39 -7.47
N TRP A 376 5.90 -3.48 -7.55
CA TRP A 376 5.25 -3.61 -8.81
C TRP A 376 3.97 -2.77 -8.89
N LEU A 377 3.62 -2.39 -10.10
CA LEU A 377 2.44 -1.62 -10.46
C LEU A 377 1.62 -2.40 -11.49
N ALA A 378 0.30 -2.27 -11.47
CA ALA A 378 -0.56 -2.85 -12.49
C ALA A 378 -1.79 -1.97 -12.76
N GLY A 379 -2.32 -2.02 -13.95
CA GLY A 379 -3.49 -1.27 -14.36
C GLY A 379 -3.22 0.19 -14.69
N GLY A 380 -4.27 0.94 -14.86
CA GLY A 380 -4.33 2.39 -14.93
C GLY A 380 -3.20 3.14 -15.64
N GLY A 381 -2.94 2.85 -16.93
CA GLY A 381 -1.89 3.56 -17.70
C GLY A 381 -0.46 3.16 -17.34
N VAL A 382 -0.28 2.02 -16.67
CA VAL A 382 1.03 1.39 -16.44
C VAL A 382 1.32 0.43 -17.59
N LYS A 383 2.56 0.36 -18.05
CA LYS A 383 3.02 -0.63 -19.02
C LYS A 383 3.08 -2.01 -18.36
N GLY A 384 2.16 -2.91 -18.70
CA GLY A 384 2.21 -4.29 -18.24
C GLY A 384 3.31 -5.12 -18.94
N GLY A 385 3.71 -6.25 -18.32
CA GLY A 385 4.66 -7.20 -18.89
C GLY A 385 6.09 -6.69 -19.01
N ILE A 386 6.50 -5.71 -18.18
CA ILE A 386 7.86 -5.19 -18.20
C ILE A 386 8.55 -5.32 -16.84
N THR A 387 9.87 -5.43 -16.87
CA THR A 387 10.75 -5.25 -15.71
C THR A 387 11.53 -3.95 -15.89
N TYR A 388 11.53 -3.09 -14.88
CA TYR A 388 12.15 -1.77 -14.88
C TYR A 388 13.25 -1.66 -13.84
N GLY A 389 14.40 -1.15 -14.27
CA GLY A 389 15.58 -0.99 -13.43
C GLY A 389 16.31 -2.30 -13.14
N GLU A 390 17.58 -2.19 -12.78
CA GLU A 390 18.45 -3.32 -12.49
C GLU A 390 19.21 -3.11 -11.17
N THR A 391 19.64 -4.22 -10.59
CA THR A 391 20.48 -4.30 -9.40
C THR A 391 21.79 -5.01 -9.72
N ASP A 392 22.82 -4.83 -8.89
CA ASP A 392 24.09 -5.53 -9.04
C ASP A 392 23.94 -7.07 -8.89
N ASP A 393 25.04 -7.79 -9.14
CA ASP A 393 25.08 -9.25 -9.08
C ASP A 393 24.77 -9.83 -7.70
N TYR A 394 24.80 -9.02 -6.65
CA TYR A 394 24.48 -9.39 -5.28
C TYR A 394 23.08 -8.95 -4.83
N SER A 395 22.32 -8.26 -5.68
CA SER A 395 21.03 -7.66 -5.25
C SER A 395 21.18 -6.72 -4.05
N VAL A 396 22.23 -5.89 -4.07
CA VAL A 396 22.62 -4.96 -3.00
C VAL A 396 22.48 -3.51 -3.43
N ASN A 397 22.91 -3.16 -4.63
CA ASN A 397 22.84 -1.79 -5.12
C ASN A 397 22.02 -1.70 -6.40
N VAL A 398 21.30 -0.60 -6.56
CA VAL A 398 20.68 -0.27 -7.85
C VAL A 398 21.78 0.15 -8.83
N THR A 399 21.78 -0.45 -10.01
CA THR A 399 22.75 -0.16 -11.09
C THR A 399 22.13 0.64 -12.23
N GLU A 400 20.80 0.47 -12.46
CA GLU A 400 20.10 1.18 -13.53
C GLU A 400 18.75 1.71 -13.07
N LYS A 401 18.40 2.88 -13.58
CA LYS A 401 17.06 3.49 -13.43
C LYS A 401 16.56 3.50 -11.98
N PRO A 402 17.28 4.15 -11.06
CA PRO A 402 16.90 4.22 -9.65
C PRO A 402 15.54 4.90 -9.47
N VAL A 403 14.71 4.35 -8.58
CA VAL A 403 13.38 4.88 -8.22
C VAL A 403 13.33 5.09 -6.71
N HIS A 404 13.33 6.34 -6.30
CA HIS A 404 13.16 6.70 -4.89
C HIS A 404 11.69 6.62 -4.45
N VAL A 405 11.45 6.50 -3.14
CA VAL A 405 10.08 6.51 -2.57
C VAL A 405 9.28 7.71 -3.05
N HIS A 406 9.89 8.90 -3.08
CA HIS A 406 9.20 10.11 -3.58
C HIS A 406 8.88 10.07 -5.07
N ASP A 407 9.66 9.33 -5.88
CA ASP A 407 9.38 9.16 -7.31
C ASP A 407 8.16 8.25 -7.52
N LEU A 408 8.03 7.19 -6.71
CA LEU A 408 6.83 6.37 -6.69
C LEU A 408 5.60 7.20 -6.27
N GLN A 409 5.71 8.01 -5.21
CA GLN A 409 4.63 8.89 -4.75
C GLN A 409 4.22 9.89 -5.84
N ALA A 410 5.19 10.53 -6.51
CA ALA A 410 4.94 11.44 -7.63
C ALA A 410 4.25 10.74 -8.79
N THR A 411 4.64 9.49 -9.09
CA THR A 411 4.07 8.67 -10.17
C THR A 411 2.63 8.28 -9.87
N ILE A 412 2.31 7.87 -8.65
CA ILE A 412 0.94 7.56 -8.22
C ILE A 412 0.05 8.81 -8.34
N LEU A 413 0.51 9.97 -7.85
CA LEU A 413 -0.24 11.23 -7.98
C LEU A 413 -0.44 11.63 -9.43
N HIS A 414 0.58 11.44 -10.29
CA HIS A 414 0.48 11.71 -11.72
C HIS A 414 -0.61 10.88 -12.39
N GLN A 415 -0.70 9.59 -12.09
CA GLN A 415 -1.76 8.73 -12.64
C GLN A 415 -3.17 9.19 -12.25
N LEU A 416 -3.31 9.81 -11.07
CA LEU A 416 -4.54 10.44 -10.60
C LEU A 416 -4.80 11.84 -11.20
N GLY A 417 -3.98 12.29 -12.17
CA GLY A 417 -4.11 13.61 -12.79
C GLY A 417 -3.60 14.76 -11.91
N ILE A 418 -2.78 14.47 -10.92
CA ILE A 418 -2.25 15.46 -9.97
C ILE A 418 -0.78 15.77 -10.30
N HIS A 419 -0.48 17.04 -10.54
CA HIS A 419 0.90 17.53 -10.53
C HIS A 419 1.37 17.62 -9.07
N HIS A 420 2.23 16.70 -8.64
CA HIS A 420 2.60 16.51 -7.24
C HIS A 420 3.20 17.76 -6.57
N GLU A 421 3.85 18.64 -7.34
CA GLU A 421 4.42 19.90 -6.84
C GLU A 421 3.37 20.98 -6.61
N ARG A 422 2.21 20.88 -7.28
CA ARG A 422 1.11 21.88 -7.19
C ARG A 422 0.07 21.49 -6.14
N LEU A 423 0.02 20.24 -5.68
CA LEU A 423 -0.85 19.84 -4.58
C LEU A 423 -0.16 20.18 -3.25
N THR A 424 -0.44 21.36 -2.74
CA THR A 424 0.18 21.89 -1.54
C THR A 424 -0.85 22.29 -0.48
N TYR A 425 -0.42 22.28 0.77
CA TYR A 425 -1.18 22.80 1.91
C TYR A 425 -0.28 23.69 2.76
N ARG A 426 -0.77 24.90 3.11
CA ARG A 426 -0.03 25.83 3.96
C ARG A 426 -0.26 25.49 5.43
N TYR A 427 0.82 25.17 6.13
CA TYR A 427 0.82 24.87 7.56
C TYR A 427 2.01 25.55 8.24
N GLN A 428 1.78 26.25 9.34
CA GLN A 428 2.81 26.99 10.09
C GLN A 428 3.73 27.85 9.20
N GLY A 429 3.14 28.58 8.25
CA GLY A 429 3.87 29.49 7.37
C GLY A 429 4.53 28.87 6.15
N ARG A 430 4.68 27.53 6.06
CA ARG A 430 5.29 26.81 4.94
C ARG A 430 4.22 26.08 4.10
N TYR A 431 4.45 25.99 2.79
CA TYR A 431 3.69 25.11 1.91
C TYR A 431 4.31 23.70 1.90
N PHE A 432 3.53 22.72 2.28
CA PHE A 432 3.89 21.29 2.28
C PHE A 432 3.25 20.58 1.10
N ARG A 433 3.90 19.55 0.61
CA ARG A 433 3.39 18.58 -0.36
C ARG A 433 3.84 17.16 0.03
N LEU A 434 3.18 16.12 -0.50
CA LEU A 434 3.50 14.72 -0.19
C LEU A 434 4.98 14.38 -0.47
N THR A 435 5.49 14.83 -1.60
CA THR A 435 6.85 14.52 -2.07
C THR A 435 7.93 15.45 -1.48
N ASP A 436 7.60 16.27 -0.50
CA ASP A 436 8.46 17.33 0.06
C ASP A 436 9.13 18.17 -1.05
N VAL A 437 10.47 18.21 -1.09
CA VAL A 437 11.25 18.90 -2.14
C VAL A 437 11.71 17.97 -3.28
N HIS A 438 11.33 16.69 -3.21
CA HIS A 438 11.77 15.61 -4.09
C HIS A 438 10.65 15.16 -5.05
N GLY A 439 10.88 14.03 -5.71
CA GLY A 439 9.92 13.31 -6.55
C GLY A 439 10.06 13.64 -8.03
N LYS A 440 10.24 12.59 -8.81
CA LYS A 440 10.21 12.63 -10.28
C LYS A 440 9.23 11.57 -10.77
N VAL A 441 8.34 11.94 -11.67
CA VAL A 441 7.43 10.97 -12.28
C VAL A 441 8.24 9.98 -13.12
N VAL A 442 8.12 8.70 -12.84
CA VAL A 442 8.80 7.62 -13.57
C VAL A 442 8.02 7.34 -14.87
N LYS A 443 8.23 8.20 -15.88
CA LYS A 443 7.45 8.15 -17.14
C LYS A 443 7.66 6.86 -17.93
N ASP A 444 8.83 6.23 -17.81
CA ASP A 444 9.18 5.03 -18.57
C ASP A 444 8.30 3.83 -18.25
N VAL A 445 7.70 3.78 -17.05
CA VAL A 445 6.77 2.72 -16.64
C VAL A 445 5.31 3.04 -17.02
N LEU A 446 5.05 4.21 -17.60
CA LEU A 446 3.72 4.68 -17.97
C LEU A 446 3.49 4.54 -19.49
N SER A 447 2.23 4.25 -19.87
CA SER A 447 1.76 4.12 -21.26
C SER A 447 1.14 5.43 -21.79
#